data_441dfa6d3ec269a5155dcf167d282881
#
_entry.id   441dfa6d3ec269a5155dcf167d282881
#
_cell.length_a   1.000
_cell.length_b   1.000
_cell.length_c   1.000
_cell.angle_alpha   90.00
_cell.angle_beta   90.00
_cell.angle_gamma   90.00
#
_symmetry.space_group_name_H-M   'P 1'
#
loop_
_entity.id
_entity.type
_entity.pdbx_description
1 polymer ?
#
loop_
_entity_poly.entity_id
_entity_poly.type
_entity_poly.pdbx_seq_one_letter_code
_entity_poly.pdbx_strand_id
1 'polypeptide(L)'
;MELKKVINAFLIYTLIIILILLVYFFYKKYKSNLTYSNQLIPVKVTLNNKCELIDDAFMVISKETNKTAFFFEKKAYLQLPRVDKVTLAASSKYPVFHLTENWVDVETEITLTSDCSAKTKQEMIIDSMREQFKKD
;
A
#
# COMPACT_ATOMS: atom_id res chain seq x y z
N MET A 1 42.24 22.38 43.59
CA MET A 1 41.62 21.06 43.41
C MET A 1 40.10 21.10 43.31
N GLU A 2 39.44 22.04 43.96
CA GLU A 2 37.97 22.17 43.92
C GLU A 2 37.40 22.73 42.61
N LEU A 3 38.08 23.69 41.97
CA LEU A 3 37.63 24.32 40.73
C LEU A 3 37.45 23.30 39.58
N LYS A 4 38.33 22.31 39.43
CA LYS A 4 38.23 21.24 38.44
C LYS A 4 37.02 20.33 38.67
N LYS A 5 36.65 20.08 39.94
CA LYS A 5 35.45 19.28 40.27
C LYS A 5 34.17 20.02 39.89
N VAL A 6 34.11 21.33 40.12
CA VAL A 6 32.95 22.16 39.75
C VAL A 6 32.80 22.24 38.23
N ILE A 7 33.88 22.40 37.48
CA ILE A 7 33.88 22.44 36.04
C ILE A 7 33.41 21.10 35.45
N ASN A 8 33.92 19.98 35.98
CA ASN A 8 33.48 18.65 35.52
C ASN A 8 32.01 18.38 35.85
N ALA A 9 31.52 18.78 37.01
CA ALA A 9 30.11 18.65 37.36
C ALA A 9 29.23 19.46 36.39
N PHE A 10 29.61 20.70 36.08
CA PHE A 10 28.90 21.55 35.14
C PHE A 10 28.86 20.94 33.70
N LEU A 11 30.00 20.40 33.26
CA LEU A 11 30.07 19.71 31.95
C LEU A 11 29.16 18.48 31.90
N ILE A 12 29.08 17.69 32.95
CA ILE A 12 28.20 16.54 33.04
C ILE A 12 26.73 16.96 32.99
N TYR A 13 26.35 18.01 33.74
CA TYR A 13 24.99 18.54 33.72
C TYR A 13 24.56 19.06 32.33
N THR A 14 25.43 19.81 31.66
CA THR A 14 25.16 20.31 30.31
C THR A 14 25.00 19.16 29.32
N LEU A 15 25.81 18.12 29.43
CA LEU A 15 25.75 16.94 28.55
C LEU A 15 24.45 16.15 28.75
N ILE A 16 23.99 16.01 30.00
CA ILE A 16 22.71 15.37 30.33
C ILE A 16 21.53 16.17 29.75
N ILE A 17 21.53 17.49 29.84
CA ILE A 17 20.48 18.34 29.28
C ILE A 17 20.43 18.20 27.78
N ILE A 18 21.57 18.21 27.08
CA ILE A 18 21.65 18.02 25.66
C ILE A 18 21.08 16.65 25.25
N LEU A 19 21.42 15.60 25.98
CA LEU A 19 20.92 14.25 25.72
C LEU A 19 19.39 14.15 25.83
N ILE A 20 18.82 14.78 26.89
CA ILE A 20 17.37 14.84 27.10
C ILE A 20 16.67 15.58 25.94
N LEU A 21 17.24 16.71 25.50
CA LEU A 21 16.71 17.48 24.40
C LEU A 21 16.75 16.68 23.06
N LEU A 22 17.82 15.94 22.81
CA LEU A 22 17.94 15.08 21.65
C LEU A 22 16.88 13.97 21.68
N VAL A 23 16.72 13.27 22.79
CA VAL A 23 15.70 12.23 22.96
C VAL A 23 14.30 12.79 22.73
N TYR A 24 14.00 13.97 23.31
CA TYR A 24 12.71 14.64 23.12
C TYR A 24 12.46 15.02 21.66
N PHE A 25 13.48 15.52 20.97
CA PHE A 25 13.37 15.89 19.55
C PHE A 25 13.12 14.67 18.66
N PHE A 26 13.86 13.57 18.88
CA PHE A 26 13.65 12.32 18.16
C PHE A 26 12.27 11.71 18.44
N TYR A 27 11.82 11.73 19.68
CA TYR A 27 10.48 11.26 20.06
C TYR A 27 9.38 12.06 19.38
N LYS A 28 9.49 13.39 19.38
CA LYS A 28 8.52 14.27 18.72
C LYS A 28 8.47 14.03 17.22
N LYS A 29 9.62 13.88 16.58
CA LYS A 29 9.72 13.56 15.13
C LYS A 29 9.11 12.20 14.82
N TYR A 30 9.42 11.18 15.62
CA TYR A 30 8.85 9.84 15.45
C TYR A 30 7.32 9.83 15.57
N LYS A 31 6.80 10.48 16.62
CA LYS A 31 5.34 10.59 16.82
C LYS A 31 4.64 11.34 15.68
N SER A 32 5.23 12.40 15.18
CA SER A 32 4.70 13.17 14.04
C SER A 32 4.63 12.31 12.78
N ASN A 33 5.68 11.55 12.49
CA ASN A 33 5.72 10.66 11.32
C ASN A 33 4.67 9.55 11.42
N LEU A 34 4.50 8.95 12.60
CA LEU A 34 3.50 7.90 12.83
C LEU A 34 2.08 8.43 12.65
N THR A 35 1.79 9.64 13.14
CA THR A 35 0.47 10.27 12.98
C THR A 35 0.19 10.58 11.52
N TYR A 36 1.18 11.06 10.77
CA TYR A 36 1.06 11.35 9.35
C TYR A 36 0.82 10.08 8.52
N SER A 37 1.53 9.00 8.82
CA SER A 37 1.41 7.73 8.09
C SER A 37 0.05 7.06 8.27
N ASN A 38 -0.58 7.21 9.45
CA ASN A 38 -1.89 6.63 9.77
C ASN A 38 -3.07 7.54 9.40
N GLN A 39 -2.81 8.76 8.90
CA GLN A 39 -3.87 9.65 8.49
C GLN A 39 -4.60 9.07 7.26
N LEU A 40 -5.93 8.90 7.39
CA LEU A 40 -6.76 8.49 6.26
C LEU A 40 -6.88 9.64 5.26
N ILE A 41 -6.61 9.34 4.01
CA ILE A 41 -6.79 10.27 2.89
C ILE A 41 -7.85 9.74 1.94
N PRO A 42 -8.64 10.61 1.30
CA PRO A 42 -9.51 10.21 0.21
C PRO A 42 -8.65 9.83 -1.00
N VAL A 43 -8.89 8.64 -1.52
CA VAL A 43 -8.17 8.08 -2.67
C VAL A 43 -9.17 7.87 -3.80
N LYS A 44 -8.90 8.47 -4.94
CA LYS A 44 -9.63 8.26 -6.19
C LYS A 44 -8.81 7.33 -7.07
N VAL A 45 -9.35 6.17 -7.37
CA VAL A 45 -8.71 5.19 -8.27
C VAL A 45 -9.44 5.21 -9.60
N THR A 46 -8.68 5.40 -10.68
CA THR A 46 -9.19 5.36 -12.05
C THR A 46 -8.78 4.04 -12.70
N LEU A 47 -9.74 3.35 -13.30
CA LEU A 47 -9.50 2.12 -14.06
C LEU A 47 -9.14 2.45 -15.51
N ASN A 48 -7.94 2.08 -15.93
CA ASN A 48 -7.56 2.03 -17.33
C ASN A 48 -7.83 0.61 -17.85
N ASN A 49 -9.06 0.37 -18.27
CA ASN A 49 -9.50 -0.94 -18.75
C ASN A 49 -9.04 -1.18 -20.19
N LYS A 50 -8.05 -2.04 -20.36
CA LYS A 50 -7.55 -2.50 -21.68
C LYS A 50 -8.11 -3.86 -22.08
N CYS A 51 -8.98 -4.44 -21.24
CA CYS A 51 -9.63 -5.72 -21.50
C CYS A 51 -11.04 -5.52 -22.07
N GLU A 52 -11.55 -6.52 -22.76
CA GLU A 52 -12.94 -6.54 -23.25
C GLU A 52 -13.97 -6.83 -22.16
N LEU A 53 -13.54 -6.79 -20.88
CA LEU A 53 -14.39 -7.00 -19.74
C LEU A 53 -15.07 -5.70 -19.31
N ILE A 54 -16.25 -5.80 -18.72
CA ILE A 54 -16.96 -4.66 -18.14
C ILE A 54 -16.22 -4.17 -16.88
N ASP A 55 -16.37 -2.91 -16.55
CA ASP A 55 -15.67 -2.30 -15.40
C ASP A 55 -16.02 -2.96 -14.06
N ASP A 56 -17.25 -3.48 -13.92
CA ASP A 56 -17.73 -4.25 -12.75
C ASP A 56 -16.99 -5.57 -12.51
N ALA A 57 -16.24 -6.06 -13.52
CA ALA A 57 -15.41 -7.25 -13.38
C ALA A 57 -14.19 -7.01 -12.49
N PHE A 58 -13.86 -5.74 -12.23
CA PHE A 58 -12.71 -5.31 -11.47
C PHE A 58 -13.12 -4.67 -10.15
N MET A 59 -12.26 -4.80 -9.16
CA MET A 59 -12.35 -4.06 -7.90
C MET A 59 -10.96 -3.64 -7.43
N VAL A 60 -10.90 -2.61 -6.60
CA VAL A 60 -9.69 -2.21 -5.89
C VAL A 60 -9.65 -2.93 -4.56
N ILE A 61 -8.49 -3.44 -4.19
CA ILE A 61 -8.22 -3.99 -2.84
C ILE A 61 -7.05 -3.25 -2.24
N SER A 62 -7.13 -2.88 -0.98
CA SER A 62 -6.01 -2.37 -0.20
C SER A 62 -5.31 -3.49 0.55
N LYS A 63 -3.99 -3.40 0.67
CA LYS A 63 -3.13 -4.45 1.23
C LYS A 63 -3.25 -4.57 2.74
N GLU A 64 -3.11 -3.43 3.44
CA GLU A 64 -3.01 -3.41 4.91
C GLU A 64 -4.40 -3.36 5.56
N THR A 65 -5.34 -2.61 4.97
CA THR A 65 -6.68 -2.44 5.55
C THR A 65 -7.70 -3.43 5.02
N ASN A 66 -7.37 -4.21 3.96
CA ASN A 66 -8.28 -5.12 3.26
C ASN A 66 -9.59 -4.46 2.79
N LYS A 67 -9.60 -3.14 2.64
CA LYS A 67 -10.74 -2.42 2.09
C LYS A 67 -10.85 -2.67 0.60
N THR A 68 -12.10 -2.78 0.14
CA THR A 68 -12.41 -3.01 -1.26
C THR A 68 -13.35 -1.94 -1.78
N ALA A 69 -13.26 -1.61 -3.06
CA ALA A 69 -14.20 -0.75 -3.75
C ALA A 69 -14.39 -1.23 -5.19
N PHE A 70 -15.64 -1.17 -5.66
CA PHE A 70 -15.98 -1.45 -7.05
C PHE A 70 -15.84 -0.19 -7.88
N PHE A 71 -15.56 -0.38 -9.16
CA PHE A 71 -15.54 0.71 -10.11
C PHE A 71 -16.95 1.04 -10.59
N PHE A 72 -17.26 2.33 -10.58
CA PHE A 72 -18.42 2.91 -11.22
C PHE A 72 -17.93 3.97 -12.21
N GLU A 73 -18.29 3.85 -13.48
CA GLU A 73 -17.80 4.73 -14.55
C GLU A 73 -16.26 4.88 -14.53
N LYS A 74 -15.56 3.76 -14.40
CA LYS A 74 -14.09 3.68 -14.32
C LYS A 74 -13.46 4.34 -13.10
N LYS A 75 -14.24 4.70 -12.08
CA LYS A 75 -13.75 5.34 -10.86
C LYS A 75 -14.15 4.54 -9.62
N ALA A 76 -13.24 4.45 -8.67
CA ALA A 76 -13.49 3.91 -7.34
C ALA A 76 -12.97 4.90 -6.29
N TYR A 77 -13.61 4.95 -5.13
CA TYR A 77 -13.27 5.87 -4.04
C TYR A 77 -13.09 5.09 -2.75
N LEU A 78 -11.96 5.32 -2.09
CA LEU A 78 -11.63 4.73 -0.79
C LEU A 78 -11.07 5.79 0.17
N GLN A 79 -11.11 5.49 1.46
CA GLN A 79 -10.34 6.22 2.46
C GLN A 79 -9.29 5.28 3.04
N LEU A 80 -8.03 5.57 2.79
CA LEU A 80 -6.90 4.71 3.11
C LEU A 80 -5.79 5.48 3.82
N PRO A 81 -5.01 4.81 4.71
CA PRO A 81 -3.77 5.38 5.23
C PRO A 81 -2.75 5.59 4.10
N ARG A 82 -1.91 6.62 4.23
CA ARG A 82 -0.85 6.90 3.23
C ARG A 82 0.17 5.78 3.07
N VAL A 83 0.35 4.96 4.10
CA VAL A 83 1.30 3.83 4.09
C VAL A 83 0.75 2.57 3.44
N ASP A 84 -0.55 2.56 3.10
CA ASP A 84 -1.20 1.42 2.46
C ASP A 84 -0.82 1.31 0.98
N LYS A 85 -1.13 0.18 0.38
CA LYS A 85 -0.98 -0.09 -1.05
C LYS A 85 -2.27 -0.62 -1.62
N VAL A 86 -2.52 -0.35 -2.87
CA VAL A 86 -3.70 -0.83 -3.59
C VAL A 86 -3.31 -1.63 -4.81
N THR A 87 -4.17 -2.57 -5.17
CA THR A 87 -4.05 -3.33 -6.41
C THR A 87 -5.42 -3.55 -7.05
N LEU A 88 -5.39 -3.93 -8.31
CA LEU A 88 -6.56 -4.36 -9.04
C LEU A 88 -6.81 -5.84 -8.76
N ALA A 89 -8.05 -6.21 -8.52
CA ALA A 89 -8.47 -7.60 -8.33
C ALA A 89 -9.72 -7.91 -9.12
N ALA A 90 -9.97 -9.19 -9.36
CA ALA A 90 -11.20 -9.66 -9.95
C ALA A 90 -12.35 -9.52 -8.95
N SER A 91 -13.47 -8.97 -9.41
CA SER A 91 -14.70 -8.92 -8.62
C SER A 91 -15.23 -10.33 -8.36
N SER A 92 -15.81 -10.55 -7.17
CA SER A 92 -16.46 -11.81 -6.83
C SER A 92 -17.64 -12.17 -7.74
N LYS A 93 -18.19 -11.20 -8.46
CA LYS A 93 -19.23 -11.42 -9.48
C LYS A 93 -18.68 -12.14 -10.73
N TYR A 94 -17.37 -12.05 -10.96
CA TYR A 94 -16.68 -12.57 -12.15
C TYR A 94 -15.43 -13.35 -11.72
N PRO A 95 -15.55 -14.46 -10.98
CA PRO A 95 -14.39 -15.17 -10.38
C PRO A 95 -13.58 -15.97 -11.40
N VAL A 96 -13.88 -15.83 -12.70
CA VAL A 96 -13.35 -16.68 -13.76
C VAL A 96 -12.02 -16.22 -14.35
N PHE A 97 -11.49 -15.06 -13.93
CA PHE A 97 -10.20 -14.59 -14.42
C PHE A 97 -9.25 -14.25 -13.26
N HIS A 98 -7.97 -14.34 -13.54
CA HIS A 98 -6.90 -14.04 -12.59
C HIS A 98 -6.15 -12.79 -13.05
N LEU A 99 -5.92 -11.88 -12.14
CA LEU A 99 -5.10 -10.70 -12.37
C LEU A 99 -3.75 -10.86 -11.66
N THR A 100 -2.71 -10.38 -12.31
CA THR A 100 -1.41 -10.26 -11.66
C THR A 100 -1.47 -9.15 -10.61
N GLU A 101 -1.12 -9.47 -9.37
CA GLU A 101 -1.06 -8.48 -8.30
C GLU A 101 0.07 -7.49 -8.56
N ASN A 102 -0.30 -6.24 -8.74
CA ASN A 102 0.64 -5.12 -8.87
C ASN A 102 0.28 -4.06 -7.83
N TRP A 103 1.02 -4.04 -6.71
CA TRP A 103 0.78 -3.17 -5.58
C TRP A 103 1.36 -1.77 -5.82
N VAL A 104 0.49 -0.77 -5.80
CA VAL A 104 0.81 0.65 -5.98
C VAL A 104 0.64 1.38 -4.65
N ASP A 105 1.57 2.27 -4.32
CA ASP A 105 1.50 3.10 -3.12
C ASP A 105 0.29 4.03 -3.16
N VAL A 106 -0.31 4.29 -1.98
CA VAL A 106 -1.51 5.12 -1.86
C VAL A 106 -1.18 6.60 -2.06
N GLU A 107 -1.82 7.18 -3.08
CA GLU A 107 -1.85 8.61 -3.39
C GLU A 107 -3.30 9.09 -3.52
N THR A 108 -3.53 10.39 -3.58
CA THR A 108 -4.88 10.96 -3.72
C THR A 108 -5.57 10.59 -5.03
N GLU A 109 -4.79 10.43 -6.10
CA GLU A 109 -5.26 9.95 -7.40
C GLU A 109 -4.32 8.86 -7.92
N ILE A 110 -4.88 7.71 -8.27
CA ILE A 110 -4.15 6.53 -8.74
C ILE A 110 -4.83 6.04 -10.01
N THR A 111 -4.03 5.62 -10.99
CA THR A 111 -4.55 4.92 -12.18
C THR A 111 -4.07 3.48 -12.14
N LEU A 112 -5.00 2.52 -12.11
CA LEU A 112 -4.72 1.10 -12.23
C LEU A 112 -5.08 0.63 -13.63
N THR A 113 -4.16 -0.09 -14.27
CA THR A 113 -4.36 -0.64 -15.61
C THR A 113 -4.64 -2.12 -15.52
N SER A 114 -5.71 -2.58 -16.13
CA SER A 114 -6.00 -4.01 -16.24
C SER A 114 -5.05 -4.65 -17.26
N ASP A 115 -4.48 -5.81 -16.90
CA ASP A 115 -3.70 -6.63 -17.79
C ASP A 115 -4.62 -7.62 -18.50
N CYS A 116 -4.76 -7.48 -19.82
CA CYS A 116 -5.60 -8.35 -20.65
C CYS A 116 -4.96 -9.70 -20.96
N SER A 117 -3.73 -9.93 -20.53
CA SER A 117 -3.08 -11.24 -20.60
C SER A 117 -3.57 -12.21 -19.51
N ALA A 118 -4.38 -11.72 -18.56
CA ALA A 118 -4.98 -12.53 -17.52
C ALA A 118 -5.90 -13.59 -18.15
N LYS A 119 -5.40 -14.82 -18.17
CA LYS A 119 -6.18 -15.98 -18.65
C LYS A 119 -7.36 -16.24 -17.72
N THR A 120 -8.49 -16.56 -18.28
CA THR A 120 -9.62 -17.06 -17.49
C THR A 120 -9.23 -18.35 -16.77
N LYS A 121 -9.88 -18.65 -15.66
CA LYS A 121 -9.62 -19.89 -14.92
C LYS A 121 -9.81 -21.13 -15.81
N GLN A 122 -10.75 -21.08 -16.76
CA GLN A 122 -10.97 -22.13 -17.75
C GLN A 122 -9.79 -22.28 -18.70
N GLU A 123 -9.25 -21.18 -19.23
CA GLU A 123 -8.06 -21.21 -20.08
C GLU A 123 -6.84 -21.76 -19.35
N MET A 124 -6.65 -21.41 -18.07
CA MET A 124 -5.58 -21.97 -17.26
C MET A 124 -5.72 -23.48 -17.06
N ILE A 125 -6.94 -23.97 -16.83
CA ILE A 125 -7.23 -25.41 -16.71
C ILE A 125 -6.97 -26.11 -18.04
N ILE A 126 -7.44 -25.55 -19.14
CA ILE A 126 -7.24 -26.12 -20.50
C ILE A 126 -5.75 -26.18 -20.83
N ASP A 127 -5.01 -25.14 -20.53
CA ASP A 127 -3.55 -25.08 -20.78
C ASP A 127 -2.80 -26.11 -19.93
N SER A 128 -3.16 -26.24 -18.66
CA SER A 128 -2.55 -27.26 -17.77
C SER A 128 -2.84 -28.69 -18.25
N MET A 129 -4.05 -28.95 -18.74
CA MET A 129 -4.38 -30.25 -19.35
C MET A 129 -3.57 -30.47 -20.63
N ARG A 130 -3.45 -29.49 -21.51
CA ARG A 130 -2.65 -29.58 -22.73
C ARG A 130 -1.19 -29.88 -22.45
N GLU A 131 -0.61 -29.29 -21.40
CA GLU A 131 0.78 -29.57 -21.01
C GLU A 131 0.96 -31.01 -20.51
N GLN A 132 -0.03 -31.55 -19.82
CA GLN A 132 0.00 -32.95 -19.37
C GLN A 132 -0.01 -33.94 -20.55
N PHE A 133 -0.83 -33.66 -21.59
CA PHE A 133 -0.90 -34.51 -22.77
C PHE A 133 0.25 -34.33 -23.77
N LYS A 134 1.12 -33.31 -23.60
CA LYS A 134 2.33 -33.12 -24.41
C LYS A 134 3.54 -33.89 -23.89
N LYS A 135 3.46 -34.44 -22.67
CA LYS A 135 4.56 -35.17 -22.03
C LYS A 135 4.53 -36.69 -22.25
N ASP A 136 3.51 -37.19 -22.93
CA ASP A 136 3.38 -38.56 -23.40
C ASP A 136 3.70 -38.63 -24.92
#